data_edb6c7c36db305d8a511b68b557f6c55
#
_entry.id   edb6c7c36db305d8a511b68b557f6c55
#
_cell.length_a   1.000
_cell.length_b   1.000
_cell.length_c   1.000
_cell.angle_alpha   90.00
_cell.angle_beta   90.00
_cell.angle_gamma   90.00
#
_symmetry.space_group_name_H-M   'P 1'
#
loop_
_entity.id
_entity.type
_entity.pdbx_description
1 polymer ?
#
loop_
_entity_poly.entity_id
_entity_poly.type
_entity_poly.pdbx_seq_one_letter_code
_entity_poly.pdbx_strand_id
1 'polypeptide(L)'
;SLKVAGRVEAPAAFCRGAVRSVYIHGLKADHLLYNYEIDGETVPDPYASKIAGREKWDDERRAECDFLVCGSFEEKEYEWQSACCPEIPKNEMVMYKLHVRGFSMDSGKKGKMRGTFAAVEEQIPYLKALGVTTLELMPVYEFEEIEIPKKQKLPGYIPQGSLPEKGSETEKEKLKVNYWGYAKGSYFAPKASYGYSKNVTRELKH
;
A
#
# COMPACT_ATOMS: atom_id res chain seq x y z
N SER A 1 18.58 -6.34 -3.72
CA SER A 1 19.42 -6.18 -4.92
C SER A 1 18.57 -5.73 -6.07
N LEU A 2 18.99 -4.67 -6.74
CA LEU A 2 18.45 -4.35 -8.05
C LEU A 2 18.86 -5.52 -8.97
N LYS A 3 17.99 -6.50 -9.17
CA LYS A 3 18.18 -7.50 -10.21
C LYS A 3 17.78 -6.89 -11.55
N VAL A 4 18.53 -5.89 -11.95
CA VAL A 4 18.60 -5.54 -13.35
C VAL A 4 19.64 -6.44 -13.92
N ALA A 5 19.31 -7.43 -14.74
CA ALA A 5 20.28 -8.23 -15.49
C ALA A 5 21.76 -8.12 -15.01
N GLY A 6 21.98 -7.89 -13.71
CA GLY A 6 23.25 -7.66 -13.06
C GLY A 6 23.09 -6.94 -11.72
N ARG A 7 23.91 -7.34 -10.77
CA ARG A 7 24.04 -6.70 -9.46
C ARG A 7 24.76 -5.37 -9.66
N VAL A 8 24.14 -4.25 -9.31
CA VAL A 8 24.83 -2.95 -9.26
C VAL A 8 25.38 -2.79 -7.85
N GLU A 9 26.69 -2.93 -7.70
CA GLU A 9 27.38 -2.62 -6.47
C GLU A 9 27.67 -1.12 -6.43
N ALA A 10 26.92 -0.39 -5.62
CA ALA A 10 27.34 0.95 -5.25
C ALA A 10 28.42 0.81 -4.15
N PRO A 11 29.61 1.37 -4.31
CA PRO A 11 30.62 1.31 -3.28
C PRO A 11 30.10 1.97 -2.01
N ALA A 12 29.95 1.19 -0.96
CA ALA A 12 29.52 1.63 0.35
C ALA A 12 30.66 2.35 1.06
N ALA A 13 30.89 3.62 0.73
CA ALA A 13 31.64 4.49 1.61
C ALA A 13 30.62 5.18 2.52
N PHE A 14 30.49 4.74 3.75
CA PHE A 14 29.66 5.36 4.78
C PHE A 14 30.23 6.73 5.11
N CYS A 15 29.55 7.80 4.67
CA CYS A 15 29.68 9.11 5.32
C CYS A 15 28.34 9.42 5.94
N ARG A 16 28.27 9.55 7.26
CA ARG A 16 27.09 9.99 7.99
C ARG A 16 26.58 11.29 7.38
N GLY A 17 25.36 11.29 6.83
CA GLY A 17 24.70 12.48 6.31
C GLY A 17 24.90 12.77 4.81
N ALA A 18 25.57 11.93 4.03
CA ALA A 18 25.71 12.14 2.58
C ALA A 18 24.61 11.37 1.82
N VAL A 19 23.84 12.06 1.01
CA VAL A 19 22.99 11.45 -0.03
C VAL A 19 23.90 10.84 -1.07
N ARG A 20 23.66 9.57 -1.42
CA ARG A 20 24.41 8.88 -2.47
C ARG A 20 23.48 8.63 -3.64
N SER A 21 23.99 8.91 -4.83
CA SER A 21 23.27 8.71 -6.07
C SER A 21 24.00 7.70 -6.93
N VAL A 22 23.28 6.75 -7.47
CA VAL A 22 23.75 5.83 -8.50
C VAL A 22 23.01 6.14 -9.78
N TYR A 23 23.74 6.34 -10.87
CA TYR A 23 23.15 6.56 -12.18
C TYR A 23 23.28 5.28 -13.01
N ILE A 24 22.13 4.74 -13.43
CA ILE A 24 22.08 3.49 -14.20
C ILE A 24 21.52 3.80 -15.57
N HIS A 25 22.36 3.66 -16.60
CA HIS A 25 21.97 3.91 -17.98
C HIS A 25 21.17 2.75 -18.57
N GLY A 26 20.24 3.05 -19.48
CA GLY A 26 19.54 2.06 -20.28
C GLY A 26 18.42 1.31 -19.57
N LEU A 27 18.06 1.70 -18.35
CA LEU A 27 16.90 1.16 -17.67
C LEU A 27 15.61 1.80 -18.20
N LYS A 28 14.64 0.97 -18.52
CA LYS A 28 13.25 1.41 -18.69
C LYS A 28 12.56 1.34 -17.34
N ALA A 29 12.04 2.47 -16.86
CA ALA A 29 11.36 2.54 -15.58
C ALA A 29 10.07 1.69 -15.56
N ASP A 30 9.44 1.54 -16.72
CA ASP A 30 8.26 0.70 -16.94
C ASP A 30 8.59 -0.74 -16.55
N HIS A 31 7.88 -1.27 -15.59
CA HIS A 31 8.05 -2.63 -15.07
C HIS A 31 9.31 -2.89 -14.23
N LEU A 32 10.09 -1.86 -13.88
CA LEU A 32 11.25 -2.05 -13.01
C LEU A 32 10.78 -2.28 -11.58
N LEU A 33 11.22 -3.40 -11.01
CA LEU A 33 11.05 -3.74 -9.60
C LEU A 33 12.42 -3.69 -8.92
N TYR A 34 12.48 -3.11 -7.73
CA TYR A 34 13.73 -3.02 -6.99
C TYR A 34 13.53 -3.19 -5.49
N ASN A 35 14.57 -3.64 -4.84
CA ASN A 35 14.77 -3.62 -3.40
C ASN A 35 16.21 -3.26 -3.10
N TYR A 36 16.49 -2.86 -1.89
CA TYR A 36 17.86 -2.69 -1.40
C TYR A 36 18.35 -3.99 -0.78
N GLU A 37 19.65 -4.23 -0.86
CA GLU A 37 20.33 -5.23 -0.07
C GLU A 37 21.26 -4.52 0.90
N ILE A 38 21.03 -4.70 2.19
CA ILE A 38 21.82 -4.08 3.28
C ILE A 38 22.31 -5.22 4.17
N ASP A 39 23.62 -5.35 4.30
CA ASP A 39 24.25 -6.40 5.11
C ASP A 39 23.76 -7.84 4.79
N GLY A 40 23.44 -8.08 3.51
CA GLY A 40 22.94 -9.37 3.03
C GLY A 40 21.44 -9.59 3.19
N GLU A 41 20.74 -8.64 3.81
CA GLU A 41 19.28 -8.67 3.93
C GLU A 41 18.60 -7.83 2.84
N THR A 42 17.54 -8.37 2.26
CA THR A 42 16.70 -7.63 1.30
C THR A 42 15.72 -6.73 2.04
N VAL A 43 15.81 -5.42 1.79
CA VAL A 43 14.99 -4.41 2.43
C VAL A 43 14.18 -3.64 1.37
N PRO A 44 12.85 -3.54 1.51
CA PRO A 44 12.06 -2.67 0.66
C PRO A 44 12.43 -1.20 0.85
N ASP A 45 12.31 -0.41 -0.20
CA ASP A 45 12.50 1.03 -0.12
C ASP A 45 11.35 1.68 0.67
N PRO A 46 11.62 2.32 1.83
CA PRO A 46 10.58 2.98 2.61
C PRO A 46 10.03 4.24 1.94
N TYR A 47 10.71 4.77 0.93
CA TYR A 47 10.33 5.96 0.17
C TYR A 47 9.79 5.63 -1.22
N ALA A 48 9.60 4.36 -1.54
CA ALA A 48 8.99 3.98 -2.81
C ALA A 48 7.61 4.62 -2.97
N SER A 49 7.39 5.26 -4.11
CA SER A 49 6.09 5.88 -4.45
C SER A 49 5.07 4.88 -4.97
N LYS A 50 5.51 3.66 -5.26
CA LYS A 50 4.67 2.55 -5.72
C LYS A 50 5.25 1.25 -5.19
N ILE A 51 4.38 0.39 -4.70
CA ILE A 51 4.71 -0.96 -4.22
C ILE A 51 4.08 -1.98 -5.15
N ALA A 52 4.86 -2.96 -5.56
CA ALA A 52 4.41 -4.13 -6.32
C ALA A 52 4.38 -5.39 -5.44
N GLY A 53 3.51 -6.33 -5.82
CA GLY A 53 3.32 -7.59 -5.09
C GLY A 53 2.24 -7.53 -4.02
N ARG A 54 1.49 -6.42 -3.91
CA ARG A 54 0.41 -6.24 -2.93
C ARG A 54 -0.93 -5.84 -3.55
N GLU A 55 -1.11 -6.16 -4.81
CA GLU A 55 -2.29 -5.76 -5.58
C GLU A 55 -3.55 -6.51 -5.15
N LYS A 56 -3.40 -7.66 -4.52
CA LYS A 56 -4.52 -8.46 -4.05
C LYS A 56 -4.69 -8.29 -2.54
N TRP A 57 -5.88 -7.87 -2.13
CA TRP A 57 -6.25 -7.82 -0.72
C TRP A 57 -6.35 -9.23 -0.13
N ASP A 58 -5.86 -9.41 1.09
CA ASP A 58 -5.91 -10.67 1.84
C ASP A 58 -5.26 -11.84 1.07
N ASP A 59 -4.09 -11.60 0.48
CA ASP A 59 -3.35 -12.61 -0.25
C ASP A 59 -2.58 -13.52 0.71
N GLU A 60 -3.07 -14.75 0.86
CA GLU A 60 -2.48 -15.76 1.75
C GLU A 60 -0.99 -16.04 1.43
N ARG A 61 -0.54 -15.81 0.19
CA ARG A 61 0.86 -15.98 -0.21
C ARG A 61 1.82 -15.08 0.57
N ARG A 62 1.34 -13.99 1.18
CA ARG A 62 2.15 -13.11 2.02
C ARG A 62 2.65 -13.78 3.29
N ALA A 63 2.06 -14.90 3.69
CA ALA A 63 2.54 -15.72 4.78
C ALA A 63 3.76 -16.57 4.39
N GLU A 64 4.05 -16.69 3.09
CA GLU A 64 5.20 -17.40 2.58
C GLU A 64 6.47 -16.57 2.78
N CYS A 65 7.53 -17.19 3.28
CA CYS A 65 8.80 -16.51 3.61
C CYS A 65 9.49 -15.88 2.37
N ASP A 66 9.19 -16.39 1.18
CA ASP A 66 9.79 -15.95 -0.08
C ASP A 66 8.98 -14.88 -0.80
N PHE A 67 7.86 -14.44 -0.22
CA PHE A 67 7.01 -13.43 -0.81
C PHE A 67 7.63 -12.03 -0.67
N LEU A 68 8.32 -11.60 -1.71
CA LEU A 68 9.00 -10.31 -1.73
C LEU A 68 8.06 -9.19 -2.21
N VAL A 69 8.04 -8.12 -1.41
CA VAL A 69 7.44 -6.85 -1.78
C VAL A 69 8.53 -5.99 -2.39
N CYS A 70 8.26 -5.38 -3.53
CA CYS A 70 9.24 -4.58 -4.26
C CYS A 70 8.76 -3.15 -4.42
N GLY A 71 9.70 -2.19 -4.34
CA GLY A 71 9.50 -0.85 -4.84
C GLY A 71 9.39 -0.86 -6.37
N SER A 72 8.62 0.07 -6.90
CA SER A 72 8.46 0.29 -8.33
C SER A 72 8.43 1.80 -8.61
N PHE A 73 8.54 2.17 -9.88
CA PHE A 73 8.49 3.56 -10.31
C PHE A 73 7.16 3.88 -10.95
N GLU A 74 6.75 5.15 -10.83
CA GLU A 74 5.62 5.70 -11.58
C GLU A 74 6.13 6.17 -12.95
N GLU A 75 5.45 5.78 -14.02
CA GLU A 75 5.92 5.96 -15.39
C GLU A 75 5.84 7.41 -15.90
N LYS A 76 4.95 8.22 -15.33
CA LYS A 76 4.70 9.59 -15.79
C LYS A 76 4.27 10.49 -14.65
N GLU A 77 4.63 11.76 -14.75
CA GLU A 77 4.07 12.80 -13.90
C GLU A 77 2.55 12.90 -14.11
N TYR A 78 1.84 13.16 -13.01
CA TYR A 78 0.40 13.37 -13.04
C TYR A 78 0.09 14.84 -13.32
N GLU A 79 -0.66 15.09 -14.38
CA GLU A 79 -1.14 16.43 -14.68
C GLU A 79 -2.40 16.73 -13.86
N TRP A 80 -2.27 17.63 -12.89
CA TRP A 80 -3.37 18.04 -12.06
C TRP A 80 -4.33 18.93 -12.86
N GLN A 81 -5.62 18.61 -12.85
CA GLN A 81 -6.66 19.41 -13.53
C GLN A 81 -6.91 20.76 -12.84
N SER A 82 -6.63 20.85 -11.55
CA SER A 82 -6.71 22.08 -10.78
C SER A 82 -5.47 22.20 -9.87
N ALA A 83 -4.83 23.35 -9.95
CA ALA A 83 -3.67 23.67 -9.10
C ALA A 83 -4.08 24.20 -7.72
N CYS A 84 -5.35 24.52 -7.50
CA CYS A 84 -5.84 25.15 -6.27
C CYS A 84 -6.77 24.22 -5.52
N CYS A 85 -6.51 24.09 -4.21
CA CYS A 85 -7.48 23.50 -3.30
C CYS A 85 -8.71 24.42 -3.16
N PRO A 86 -9.92 23.85 -3.02
CA PRO A 86 -11.10 24.66 -2.69
C PRO A 86 -10.89 25.38 -1.34
N GLU A 87 -11.12 26.67 -1.31
CA GLU A 87 -11.09 27.47 -0.08
C GLU A 87 -12.43 27.36 0.64
N ILE A 88 -12.63 26.31 1.40
CA ILE A 88 -13.86 26.06 2.16
C ILE A 88 -13.69 26.64 3.56
N PRO A 89 -14.53 27.60 3.99
CA PRO A 89 -14.51 28.12 5.34
C PRO A 89 -14.73 27.01 6.38
N LYS A 90 -14.02 27.08 7.51
CA LYS A 90 -14.11 26.04 8.54
C LYS A 90 -15.52 25.79 9.08
N ASN A 91 -16.35 26.84 9.14
CA ASN A 91 -17.75 26.76 9.59
C ASN A 91 -18.69 26.16 8.53
N GLU A 92 -18.22 25.99 7.30
CA GLU A 92 -18.98 25.36 6.22
C GLU A 92 -18.43 23.94 5.89
N MET A 93 -17.40 23.54 6.62
CA MET A 93 -16.78 22.23 6.39
C MET A 93 -17.67 21.10 6.93
N VAL A 94 -18.11 20.22 6.04
CA VAL A 94 -18.77 18.96 6.36
C VAL A 94 -17.82 17.83 6.02
N MET A 95 -17.23 17.25 7.06
CA MET A 95 -16.23 16.18 6.93
C MET A 95 -16.89 14.82 6.99
N TYR A 96 -16.58 13.96 6.03
CA TYR A 96 -17.02 12.57 5.99
C TYR A 96 -15.79 11.65 6.04
N LYS A 97 -15.70 10.86 7.11
CA LYS A 97 -14.62 9.88 7.27
C LYS A 97 -15.03 8.55 6.66
N LEU A 98 -14.23 8.00 5.75
CA LEU A 98 -14.50 6.72 5.11
C LEU A 98 -13.27 5.83 4.99
N HIS A 99 -13.54 4.53 4.95
CA HIS A 99 -12.57 3.50 4.61
C HIS A 99 -12.77 3.12 3.14
N VAL A 100 -11.74 3.31 2.29
CA VAL A 100 -11.85 3.12 0.84
C VAL A 100 -12.44 1.75 0.49
N ARG A 101 -11.88 0.67 1.06
CA ARG A 101 -12.40 -0.67 0.79
C ARG A 101 -13.81 -0.85 1.35
N GLY A 102 -14.06 -0.47 2.60
CA GLY A 102 -15.35 -0.69 3.26
C GLY A 102 -16.50 0.04 2.59
N PHE A 103 -16.25 1.24 2.08
CA PHE A 103 -17.27 2.13 1.56
C PHE A 103 -18.08 1.54 0.39
N SER A 104 -17.46 0.73 -0.45
CA SER A 104 -18.11 0.19 -1.65
C SER A 104 -18.22 -1.34 -1.69
N MET A 105 -17.73 -2.07 -0.68
CA MET A 105 -17.76 -3.53 -0.68
C MET A 105 -19.18 -4.10 -0.69
N ASP A 106 -20.11 -3.45 0.00
CA ASP A 106 -21.51 -3.89 0.13
C ASP A 106 -22.48 -3.09 -0.78
N SER A 107 -21.96 -2.35 -1.73
CA SER A 107 -22.74 -1.44 -2.59
C SER A 107 -23.59 -2.14 -3.67
N GLY A 108 -23.67 -3.47 -3.68
CA GLY A 108 -24.32 -4.24 -4.76
C GLY A 108 -23.57 -4.23 -6.09
N LYS A 109 -22.49 -3.45 -6.23
CA LYS A 109 -21.63 -3.45 -7.41
C LYS A 109 -20.97 -4.80 -7.58
N LYS A 110 -20.88 -5.28 -8.82
CA LYS A 110 -20.23 -6.55 -9.13
C LYS A 110 -18.79 -6.30 -9.64
N GLY A 111 -17.89 -7.22 -9.34
CA GLY A 111 -16.56 -7.26 -9.95
C GLY A 111 -15.44 -6.59 -9.15
N LYS A 112 -14.34 -6.34 -9.82
CA LYS A 112 -13.05 -5.90 -9.24
C LYS A 112 -13.06 -4.45 -8.75
N MET A 113 -14.05 -3.65 -9.14
CA MET A 113 -14.13 -2.23 -8.78
C MET A 113 -14.51 -1.99 -7.31
N ARG A 114 -15.12 -2.97 -6.66
CA ARG A 114 -15.49 -2.84 -5.25
C ARG A 114 -14.25 -2.71 -4.36
N GLY A 115 -14.31 -1.78 -3.41
CA GLY A 115 -13.25 -1.57 -2.44
C GLY A 115 -12.04 -0.84 -2.99
N THR A 116 -12.20 -0.07 -4.07
CA THR A 116 -11.12 0.66 -4.75
C THR A 116 -11.33 2.18 -4.73
N PHE A 117 -10.28 2.93 -5.06
CA PHE A 117 -10.35 4.38 -5.23
C PHE A 117 -11.37 4.77 -6.32
N ALA A 118 -11.37 4.07 -7.44
CA ALA A 118 -12.33 4.30 -8.53
C ALA A 118 -13.79 4.13 -8.07
N ALA A 119 -14.06 3.21 -7.15
CA ALA A 119 -15.39 3.05 -6.59
C ALA A 119 -15.79 4.19 -5.65
N VAL A 120 -14.84 4.81 -4.96
CA VAL A 120 -15.08 6.03 -4.15
C VAL A 120 -15.34 7.21 -5.07
N GLU A 121 -14.54 7.37 -6.12
CA GLU A 121 -14.70 8.43 -7.12
C GLU A 121 -16.10 8.44 -7.73
N GLU A 122 -16.64 7.28 -8.14
CA GLU A 122 -18.02 7.18 -8.64
C GLU A 122 -19.10 7.64 -7.63
N GLN A 123 -18.78 7.68 -6.34
CA GLN A 123 -19.71 8.13 -5.31
C GLN A 123 -19.53 9.63 -4.96
N ILE A 124 -18.60 10.34 -5.57
CA ILE A 124 -18.41 11.79 -5.34
C ILE A 124 -19.71 12.59 -5.59
N PRO A 125 -20.50 12.35 -6.66
CA PRO A 125 -21.77 13.06 -6.84
C PRO A 125 -22.76 12.83 -5.70
N TYR A 126 -22.85 11.60 -5.17
CA TYR A 126 -23.68 11.29 -4.02
C TYR A 126 -23.19 12.01 -2.75
N LEU A 127 -21.90 11.98 -2.47
CA LEU A 127 -21.31 12.66 -1.31
C LEU A 127 -21.53 14.17 -1.39
N LYS A 128 -21.41 14.76 -2.57
CA LYS A 128 -21.73 16.17 -2.81
C LYS A 128 -23.20 16.49 -2.56
N ALA A 129 -24.10 15.61 -3.00
CA ALA A 129 -25.54 15.77 -2.74
C ALA A 129 -25.89 15.69 -1.26
N LEU A 130 -25.11 14.97 -0.44
CA LEU A 130 -25.22 14.97 1.01
C LEU A 130 -24.66 16.23 1.67
N GLY A 131 -24.03 17.14 0.92
CA GLY A 131 -23.38 18.32 1.45
C GLY A 131 -21.97 18.09 1.96
N VAL A 132 -21.36 16.92 1.71
CA VAL A 132 -19.97 16.66 2.09
C VAL A 132 -19.03 17.54 1.30
N THR A 133 -18.13 18.25 1.99
CA THR A 133 -17.14 19.13 1.41
C THR A 133 -15.73 18.59 1.56
N THR A 134 -15.51 17.70 2.50
CA THR A 134 -14.18 17.18 2.83
C THR A 134 -14.26 15.68 3.11
N LEU A 135 -13.38 14.90 2.49
CA LEU A 135 -13.21 13.48 2.79
C LEU A 135 -11.99 13.27 3.68
N GLU A 136 -12.18 12.62 4.81
CA GLU A 136 -11.11 12.08 5.63
C GLU A 136 -10.96 10.59 5.30
N LEU A 137 -9.97 10.25 4.49
CA LEU A 137 -9.71 8.85 4.17
C LEU A 137 -8.98 8.16 5.33
N MET A 138 -9.49 7.01 5.77
CA MET A 138 -8.74 6.11 6.63
C MET A 138 -7.50 5.63 5.88
N PRO A 139 -6.50 5.01 6.54
CA PRO A 139 -5.20 4.74 5.92
C PRO A 139 -5.27 4.24 4.47
N VAL A 140 -4.65 5.01 3.58
CA VAL A 140 -4.58 4.73 2.14
C VAL A 140 -3.15 4.46 1.65
N TYR A 141 -2.16 4.56 2.54
CA TYR A 141 -0.79 4.16 2.26
C TYR A 141 -0.65 2.63 2.29
N GLU A 142 0.44 2.09 1.74
CA GLU A 142 0.66 0.65 1.72
C GLU A 142 1.04 0.13 3.11
N PHE A 143 0.06 -0.40 3.82
CA PHE A 143 0.21 -1.09 5.11
C PHE A 143 0.08 -2.60 4.94
N GLU A 144 0.58 -3.37 5.91
CA GLU A 144 0.38 -4.81 5.96
C GLU A 144 -1.01 -5.12 6.51
N GLU A 145 -1.84 -5.74 5.69
CA GLU A 145 -3.18 -6.19 6.10
C GLU A 145 -3.21 -7.59 6.68
N ILE A 146 -2.19 -8.41 6.43
CA ILE A 146 -2.12 -9.75 7.00
C ILE A 146 -1.24 -9.71 8.24
N GLU A 147 -1.84 -9.89 9.40
CA GLU A 147 -1.10 -10.08 10.64
C GLU A 147 -0.57 -11.52 10.70
N ILE A 148 0.70 -11.70 10.33
CA ILE A 148 1.42 -12.94 10.54
C ILE A 148 1.81 -12.97 12.01
N PRO A 149 1.31 -13.93 12.81
CA PRO A 149 1.70 -14.03 14.22
C PRO A 149 3.20 -14.32 14.32
N LYS A 150 4.00 -13.31 14.61
CA LYS A 150 5.39 -13.54 15.01
C LYS A 150 5.35 -14.22 16.37
N LYS A 151 6.17 -15.25 16.58
CA LYS A 151 6.33 -15.96 17.87
C LYS A 151 6.81 -15.07 19.04
N GLN A 152 6.88 -13.77 18.88
CA GLN A 152 7.24 -12.83 19.92
C GLN A 152 6.01 -12.50 20.77
N LYS A 153 6.05 -12.92 22.03
CA LYS A 153 5.15 -12.44 23.08
C LYS A 153 5.38 -10.94 23.25
N LEU A 154 4.53 -10.12 22.65
CA LEU A 154 4.48 -8.71 23.01
C LEU A 154 3.89 -8.61 24.42
N PRO A 155 4.53 -7.89 25.36
CA PRO A 155 3.97 -7.66 26.68
C PRO A 155 2.59 -7.01 26.57
N GLY A 156 1.56 -7.64 27.13
CA GLY A 156 0.18 -7.14 27.12
C GLY A 156 -0.70 -7.60 25.94
N TYR A 157 -0.16 -8.30 24.97
CA TYR A 157 -0.95 -8.93 23.93
C TYR A 157 -1.23 -10.38 24.28
N ILE A 158 -2.48 -10.74 24.49
CA ILE A 158 -2.92 -12.13 24.63
C ILE A 158 -3.25 -12.61 23.21
N PRO A 159 -2.45 -13.51 22.60
CA PRO A 159 -2.82 -14.11 21.33
C PRO A 159 -4.07 -14.94 21.55
N GLN A 160 -5.19 -14.56 20.97
CA GLN A 160 -6.32 -15.46 20.85
C GLN A 160 -6.00 -16.48 19.75
N GLY A 161 -5.59 -17.65 20.15
CA GLY A 161 -5.24 -18.76 19.28
C GLY A 161 -3.73 -18.89 19.08
N SER A 162 -3.14 -19.94 19.58
CA SER A 162 -1.85 -20.43 19.13
C SER A 162 -2.02 -20.98 17.72
N LEU A 163 -1.10 -20.69 16.81
CA LEU A 163 -1.07 -21.33 15.49
C LEU A 163 -1.06 -22.85 15.69
N PRO A 164 -1.88 -23.62 14.94
CA PRO A 164 -1.80 -25.06 14.96
C PRO A 164 -0.39 -25.49 14.54
N GLU A 165 0.17 -26.45 15.24
CA GLU A 165 1.41 -27.08 14.81
C GLU A 165 1.23 -27.68 13.42
N LYS A 166 2.25 -27.54 12.55
CA LYS A 166 2.27 -28.14 11.22
C LYS A 166 1.90 -29.62 11.34
N GLY A 167 0.69 -30.01 10.94
CA GLY A 167 0.26 -31.39 10.90
C GLY A 167 -1.17 -31.72 11.37
N SER A 168 -1.92 -30.76 11.93
CA SER A 168 -3.33 -31.01 12.23
C SER A 168 -4.22 -30.52 11.09
N GLU A 169 -5.02 -31.41 10.51
CA GLU A 169 -6.03 -31.12 9.48
C GLU A 169 -7.27 -30.37 10.02
N THR A 170 -7.15 -29.70 11.14
CA THR A 170 -8.21 -28.87 11.71
C THR A 170 -8.16 -27.49 11.10
N GLU A 171 -9.27 -27.10 10.46
CA GLU A 171 -9.62 -25.78 9.88
C GLU A 171 -8.46 -24.79 9.84
N LYS A 172 -7.96 -24.47 8.62
CA LYS A 172 -6.99 -23.40 8.41
C LYS A 172 -7.50 -22.16 9.12
N GLU A 173 -6.95 -21.83 10.29
CA GLU A 173 -7.24 -20.57 10.95
C GLU A 173 -6.96 -19.44 9.93
N LYS A 174 -7.98 -18.71 9.59
CA LYS A 174 -7.83 -17.56 8.69
C LYS A 174 -6.88 -16.58 9.39
N LEU A 175 -5.85 -16.19 8.69
CA LEU A 175 -4.93 -15.15 9.14
C LEU A 175 -5.76 -13.90 9.50
N LYS A 176 -5.41 -13.26 10.61
CA LYS A 176 -6.07 -12.03 11.02
C LYS A 176 -5.75 -10.93 10.01
N VAL A 177 -6.79 -10.20 9.61
CA VAL A 177 -6.67 -9.09 8.68
C VAL A 177 -6.71 -7.78 9.46
N ASN A 178 -5.66 -6.98 9.33
CA ASN A 178 -5.66 -5.58 9.74
C ASN A 178 -6.50 -4.77 8.74
N TYR A 179 -7.79 -4.74 8.97
CA TYR A 179 -8.74 -4.10 8.08
C TYR A 179 -8.58 -2.57 8.03
N TRP A 180 -8.34 -1.96 9.18
CA TRP A 180 -8.35 -0.50 9.34
C TRP A 180 -7.07 0.20 8.87
N GLY A 181 -5.96 -0.52 8.80
CA GLY A 181 -4.70 -0.03 8.26
C GLY A 181 -3.89 0.89 9.15
N TYR A 182 -4.28 1.11 10.41
CA TYR A 182 -3.49 1.90 11.36
C TYR A 182 -2.27 1.14 11.87
N ALA A 183 -1.33 0.90 10.96
CA ALA A 183 -0.09 0.16 11.21
C ALA A 183 1.07 0.83 10.49
N LYS A 184 2.29 0.38 10.78
CA LYS A 184 3.47 0.77 10.00
C LYS A 184 3.32 0.32 8.55
N GLY A 185 3.83 1.10 7.61
CA GLY A 185 3.77 0.79 6.20
C GLY A 185 4.67 1.69 5.36
N SER A 186 4.55 1.57 4.06
CA SER A 186 5.23 2.43 3.09
C SER A 186 4.37 3.67 2.86
N TYR A 187 4.62 4.70 3.68
CA TYR A 187 3.77 5.91 3.74
C TYR A 187 3.73 6.73 2.45
N PHE A 188 4.68 6.54 1.54
CA PHE A 188 4.77 7.26 0.27
C PHE A 188 4.11 6.52 -0.88
N ALA A 189 3.69 5.27 -0.68
CA ALA A 189 3.02 4.47 -1.68
C ALA A 189 1.53 4.30 -1.31
N PRO A 190 0.60 4.49 -2.25
CA PRO A 190 -0.80 4.15 -2.06
C PRO A 190 -0.98 2.65 -1.85
N LYS A 191 -2.03 2.28 -1.13
CA LYS A 191 -2.42 0.89 -0.92
C LYS A 191 -2.70 0.20 -2.25
N ALA A 192 -1.80 -0.69 -2.69
CA ALA A 192 -1.88 -1.32 -4.00
C ALA A 192 -3.18 -2.09 -4.23
N SER A 193 -3.71 -2.74 -3.18
CA SER A 193 -4.96 -3.49 -3.26
C SER A 193 -6.23 -2.63 -3.29
N TYR A 194 -6.11 -1.29 -3.17
CA TYR A 194 -7.21 -0.34 -3.39
C TYR A 194 -7.26 0.17 -4.83
N GLY A 195 -6.34 -0.28 -5.70
CA GLY A 195 -6.35 0.04 -7.11
C GLY A 195 -7.32 -0.86 -7.89
N TYR A 196 -8.05 -0.26 -8.82
CA TYR A 196 -8.81 -0.97 -9.86
C TYR A 196 -7.95 -1.24 -11.09
N SER A 197 -7.15 -0.26 -11.49
CA SER A 197 -6.19 -0.36 -12.57
C SER A 197 -4.81 -0.80 -12.07
N LYS A 198 -3.85 -0.95 -12.99
CA LYS A 198 -2.46 -1.22 -12.67
C LYS A 198 -1.72 0.00 -12.09
N ASN A 199 -2.31 1.20 -12.19
CA ASN A 199 -1.70 2.43 -11.71
C ASN A 199 -2.51 3.04 -10.57
N VAL A 200 -2.37 2.45 -9.39
CA VAL A 200 -3.07 2.87 -8.17
C VAL A 200 -2.71 4.30 -7.76
N THR A 201 -1.49 4.74 -8.00
CA THR A 201 -1.05 6.11 -7.68
C THR A 201 -1.83 7.13 -8.51
N ARG A 202 -2.06 6.84 -9.79
CA ARG A 202 -2.86 7.70 -10.66
C ARG A 202 -4.33 7.72 -10.23
N GLU A 203 -4.89 6.59 -9.85
CA GLU A 203 -6.27 6.52 -9.35
C GLU A 203 -6.47 7.35 -8.08
N LEU A 204 -5.50 7.30 -7.14
CA LEU A 204 -5.59 8.10 -5.92
C LEU A 204 -5.49 9.61 -6.20
N LYS A 205 -4.74 10.01 -7.22
CA LYS A 205 -4.56 11.42 -7.60
C LYS A 205 -5.74 11.98 -8.41
N HIS A 206 -6.47 11.11 -9.11
CA HIS A 206 -7.64 11.47 -9.91
C HIS A 206 -8.82 11.87 -9.04
#